data_af3609b98e03ae56a5b73817e6d2aefd
#
_entry.id   af3609b98e03ae56a5b73817e6d2aefd
#
_cell.length_a   1.000
_cell.length_b   1.000
_cell.length_c   1.000
_cell.angle_alpha   90.00
_cell.angle_beta   90.00
_cell.angle_gamma   90.00
#
_symmetry.space_group_name_H-M   'P 1'
#
loop_
_entity.id
_entity.type
_entity.pdbx_description
1 polymer ?
#
loop_
_entity_poly.entity_id
_entity_poly.type
_entity_poly.pdbx_seq_one_letter_code
_entity_poly.pdbx_strand_id
1 'polypeptide(L)'
;MQAPGGPEEDPSGGFRFGGWTAPFWVEDMGPFEKVLDSDYDLLLGKRTYDIFAAYWPNNQDNPIGERFQRINKYVLTHSVEPLGWANSSKISGNTTAEAVGALKRTEGRDLLIQGSSTLYTPLISAGMIDRLVLMTFPVLLGQGKRIFDGSQKPGGLKLTDSFVSSTGVVTAVYQPNGDVQTGTFATKEPSEAELELREKIKEGSW
;
A
#
# COMPACT_ATOMS: atom_id res chain seq x y z
N MET A 1 -5.10 6.92 1.31
CA MET A 1 -4.30 6.11 2.25
C MET A 1 -3.60 6.92 3.35
N GLN A 2 -3.73 8.25 3.39
CA GLN A 2 -3.12 9.12 4.40
C GLN A 2 -3.93 9.10 5.69
N ALA A 3 -3.27 9.05 6.84
CA ALA A 3 -3.83 9.14 8.19
C ALA A 3 -5.12 8.30 8.43
N PRO A 4 -5.14 7.01 8.12
CA PRO A 4 -6.34 6.20 8.30
C PRO A 4 -6.69 5.97 9.78
N GLY A 5 -5.71 5.91 10.67
CA GLY A 5 -5.87 5.46 12.05
C GLY A 5 -6.30 6.55 13.03
N GLY A 6 -5.98 7.83 12.79
CA GLY A 6 -6.30 8.89 13.74
C GLY A 6 -6.29 10.30 13.17
N PRO A 7 -6.98 11.26 13.84
CA PRO A 7 -7.14 12.62 13.35
C PRO A 7 -5.82 13.38 13.10
N GLU A 8 -4.80 13.13 13.93
CA GLU A 8 -3.51 13.83 13.87
C GLU A 8 -2.36 12.95 13.40
N GLU A 9 -2.65 11.76 12.87
CA GLU A 9 -1.65 10.79 12.44
C GLU A 9 -0.72 11.35 11.34
N ASP A 10 -1.25 12.02 10.33
CA ASP A 10 -0.49 12.65 9.26
C ASP A 10 -1.25 13.85 8.63
N PRO A 11 -1.16 15.05 9.22
CA PRO A 11 -1.82 16.25 8.68
C PRO A 11 -1.03 16.90 7.53
N SER A 12 0.03 16.28 7.04
CA SER A 12 0.87 16.85 5.98
C SER A 12 0.07 17.18 4.71
N GLY A 13 0.44 18.25 4.00
CA GLY A 13 -0.29 18.72 2.82
C GLY A 13 -1.68 19.29 3.13
N GLY A 14 -1.97 19.64 4.39
CA GLY A 14 -3.27 20.18 4.80
C GLY A 14 -4.39 19.12 4.86
N PHE A 15 -4.06 17.84 4.94
CA PHE A 15 -5.04 16.77 5.07
C PHE A 15 -5.81 16.85 6.40
N ARG A 16 -7.14 16.92 6.35
CA ARG A 16 -8.02 17.18 7.49
C ARG A 16 -8.92 16.01 7.88
N PHE A 17 -8.86 14.89 7.19
CA PHE A 17 -9.75 13.75 7.38
C PHE A 17 -9.08 12.57 8.10
N GLY A 18 -8.10 12.84 8.98
CA GLY A 18 -7.45 11.79 9.75
C GLY A 18 -8.46 10.94 10.54
N GLY A 19 -8.24 9.63 10.62
CA GLY A 19 -9.17 8.69 11.26
C GLY A 19 -10.39 8.31 10.40
N TRP A 20 -10.40 8.64 9.12
CA TRP A 20 -11.52 8.46 8.21
C TRP A 20 -11.96 7.00 8.01
N THR A 21 -11.14 6.03 8.37
CA THR A 21 -11.51 4.60 8.29
C THR A 21 -12.35 4.15 9.48
N ALA A 22 -12.21 4.80 10.64
CA ALA A 22 -12.81 4.36 11.90
C ALA A 22 -14.34 4.17 11.85
N PRO A 23 -15.15 5.05 11.19
CA PRO A 23 -16.59 4.85 11.08
C PRO A 23 -17.04 3.61 10.29
N PHE A 24 -16.14 3.04 9.48
CA PHE A 24 -16.41 1.89 8.63
C PHE A 24 -15.83 0.59 9.18
N TRP A 25 -15.07 0.67 10.27
CA TRP A 25 -14.42 -0.49 10.84
C TRP A 25 -15.44 -1.41 11.52
N VAL A 26 -15.39 -2.68 11.18
CA VAL A 26 -16.21 -3.74 11.78
C VAL A 26 -15.33 -4.95 12.10
N GLU A 27 -15.86 -5.89 12.86
CA GLU A 27 -15.13 -7.06 13.32
C GLU A 27 -14.71 -7.98 12.16
N ASP A 28 -15.55 -8.10 11.12
CA ASP A 28 -15.23 -8.88 9.92
C ASP A 28 -14.84 -7.96 8.75
N MET A 29 -13.55 -7.95 8.42
CA MET A 29 -12.95 -7.26 7.28
C MET A 29 -12.38 -8.26 6.24
N GLY A 30 -12.73 -9.53 6.38
CA GLY A 30 -12.44 -10.60 5.43
C GLY A 30 -10.95 -10.88 5.24
N PRO A 31 -10.41 -10.86 4.00
CA PRO A 31 -9.01 -11.21 3.74
C PRO A 31 -7.99 -10.36 4.50
N PHE A 32 -8.35 -9.16 4.96
CA PHE A 32 -7.45 -8.33 5.76
C PHE A 32 -7.13 -8.97 7.11
N GLU A 33 -8.10 -9.59 7.77
CA GLU A 33 -7.88 -10.29 9.04
C GLU A 33 -6.96 -11.49 8.86
N LYS A 34 -7.16 -12.26 7.77
CA LYS A 34 -6.27 -13.38 7.44
C LYS A 34 -4.80 -12.92 7.29
N VAL A 35 -4.57 -11.69 6.79
CA VAL A 35 -3.21 -11.12 6.73
C VAL A 35 -2.71 -10.80 8.12
N LEU A 36 -3.53 -10.16 8.96
CA LEU A 36 -3.14 -9.85 10.33
C LEU A 36 -2.87 -11.10 11.18
N ASP A 37 -3.55 -12.22 10.90
CA ASP A 37 -3.37 -13.50 11.59
C ASP A 37 -2.22 -14.33 11.05
N SER A 38 -1.68 -14.01 9.87
CA SER A 38 -0.57 -14.73 9.26
C SER A 38 0.76 -14.49 10.00
N ASP A 39 1.77 -15.27 9.67
CA ASP A 39 3.11 -15.11 10.22
C ASP A 39 3.92 -14.13 9.39
N TYR A 40 4.11 -12.91 9.90
CA TYR A 40 4.82 -11.83 9.22
C TYR A 40 5.70 -11.02 10.15
N ASP A 41 6.65 -10.31 9.55
CA ASP A 41 7.40 -9.21 10.15
C ASP A 41 7.01 -7.89 9.44
N LEU A 42 7.21 -6.74 10.10
CA LEU A 42 6.88 -5.44 9.51
C LEU A 42 8.03 -4.89 8.67
N LEU A 43 7.70 -4.39 7.48
CA LEU A 43 8.59 -3.56 6.66
C LEU A 43 8.07 -2.13 6.65
N LEU A 44 8.80 -1.21 7.24
CA LEU A 44 8.37 0.17 7.50
C LEU A 44 9.34 1.19 6.91
N GLY A 45 8.81 2.29 6.40
CA GLY A 45 9.56 3.52 6.23
C GLY A 45 9.66 4.28 7.56
N LYS A 46 10.68 5.13 7.71
CA LYS A 46 10.99 5.82 8.97
C LYS A 46 9.79 6.57 9.57
N ARG A 47 9.02 7.31 8.75
CA ARG A 47 7.85 8.06 9.26
C ARG A 47 6.79 7.14 9.87
N THR A 48 6.42 6.05 9.19
CA THR A 48 5.45 5.09 9.72
C THR A 48 5.99 4.39 10.96
N TYR A 49 7.30 4.07 10.96
CA TYR A 49 7.94 3.54 12.15
C TYR A 49 7.80 4.50 13.35
N ASP A 50 8.05 5.79 13.15
CA ASP A 50 7.97 6.77 14.25
C ASP A 50 6.55 6.89 14.81
N ILE A 51 5.53 6.90 13.93
CA ILE A 51 4.11 6.89 14.33
C ILE A 51 3.80 5.63 15.14
N PHE A 52 4.19 4.47 14.64
CA PHE A 52 3.92 3.18 15.28
C PHE A 52 4.68 3.01 16.60
N ALA A 53 5.94 3.42 16.65
CA ALA A 53 6.77 3.36 17.85
C ALA A 53 6.31 4.30 18.97
N ALA A 54 5.63 5.39 18.62
CA ALA A 54 5.02 6.28 19.60
C ALA A 54 3.71 5.74 20.17
N TYR A 55 2.98 4.93 19.40
CA TYR A 55 1.64 4.46 19.75
C TYR A 55 1.60 3.05 20.33
N TRP A 56 2.12 2.05 19.59
CA TRP A 56 1.91 0.63 19.89
C TRP A 56 2.56 0.14 21.19
N PRO A 57 3.74 0.62 21.61
CA PRO A 57 4.31 0.19 22.91
C PRO A 57 3.42 0.48 24.11
N ASN A 58 2.52 1.47 24.00
CA ASN A 58 1.59 1.87 25.07
C ASN A 58 0.17 1.28 24.89
N ASN A 59 -0.06 0.46 23.84
CA ASN A 59 -1.36 -0.11 23.50
C ASN A 59 -1.25 -1.64 23.29
N GLN A 60 -0.61 -2.33 24.22
CA GLN A 60 -0.34 -3.78 24.15
C GLN A 60 -1.52 -4.64 24.61
N ASP A 61 -2.53 -4.08 25.20
CA ASP A 61 -3.82 -4.70 25.52
C ASP A 61 -4.68 -4.97 24.26
N ASN A 62 -4.28 -4.41 23.11
CA ASN A 62 -4.85 -4.68 21.81
C ASN A 62 -4.08 -5.82 21.13
N PRO A 63 -4.75 -6.83 20.53
CA PRO A 63 -4.07 -7.97 19.86
C PRO A 63 -3.04 -7.57 18.80
N ILE A 64 -3.29 -6.48 18.05
CA ILE A 64 -2.34 -5.94 17.07
C ILE A 64 -1.11 -5.38 17.78
N GLY A 65 -1.31 -4.61 18.84
CA GLY A 65 -0.21 -4.03 19.65
C GLY A 65 0.65 -5.11 20.28
N GLU A 66 0.03 -6.14 20.87
CA GLU A 66 0.73 -7.30 21.42
C GLU A 66 1.59 -7.99 20.35
N ARG A 67 1.02 -8.23 19.16
CA ARG A 67 1.74 -8.83 18.04
C ARG A 67 2.90 -7.95 17.57
N PHE A 68 2.68 -6.65 17.37
CA PHE A 68 3.71 -5.72 16.92
C PHE A 68 4.86 -5.58 17.91
N GLN A 69 4.63 -5.82 19.19
CA GLN A 69 5.70 -5.86 20.18
C GLN A 69 6.64 -7.05 19.98
N ARG A 70 6.13 -8.20 19.53
CA ARG A 70 6.89 -9.45 19.41
C ARG A 70 7.60 -9.65 18.07
N ILE A 71 6.99 -9.22 16.96
CA ILE A 71 7.55 -9.43 15.62
C ILE A 71 8.72 -8.49 15.33
N ASN A 72 9.53 -8.81 14.31
CA ASN A 72 10.59 -7.91 13.85
C ASN A 72 10.01 -6.73 13.05
N LYS A 73 10.70 -5.61 13.13
CA LYS A 73 10.42 -4.39 12.37
C LYS A 73 11.67 -4.02 11.57
N TYR A 74 11.61 -4.19 10.26
CA TYR A 74 12.66 -3.76 9.35
C TYR A 74 12.35 -2.36 8.86
N VAL A 75 13.20 -1.41 9.20
CA VAL A 75 12.97 0.02 8.96
C VAL A 75 13.90 0.53 7.88
N LEU A 76 13.34 0.86 6.71
CA LEU A 76 14.11 1.50 5.64
C LEU A 76 14.36 2.96 6.00
N THR A 77 15.63 3.28 6.26
CA THR A 77 16.04 4.63 6.67
C THR A 77 17.52 4.87 6.43
N HIS A 78 17.87 6.11 6.12
CA HIS A 78 19.25 6.62 6.13
C HIS A 78 19.59 7.38 7.42
N SER A 79 18.62 7.51 8.35
CA SER A 79 18.87 8.18 9.63
C SER A 79 19.89 7.41 10.47
N VAL A 80 20.81 8.16 11.08
CA VAL A 80 21.78 7.62 12.05
C VAL A 80 21.15 7.38 13.42
N GLU A 81 20.03 8.02 13.73
CA GLU A 81 19.35 7.92 15.01
C GLU A 81 18.97 6.48 15.34
N PRO A 82 19.15 6.02 16.58
CA PRO A 82 18.78 4.67 16.99
C PRO A 82 17.26 4.43 16.87
N LEU A 83 16.88 3.19 16.69
CA LEU A 83 15.49 2.75 16.75
C LEU A 83 15.17 2.31 18.17
N GLY A 84 14.27 3.02 18.85
CA GLY A 84 13.94 2.78 20.27
C GLY A 84 12.91 1.67 20.51
N TRP A 85 12.17 1.25 19.49
CA TRP A 85 11.15 0.20 19.65
C TRP A 85 11.79 -1.20 19.57
N ALA A 86 11.41 -2.10 20.49
CA ALA A 86 11.97 -3.45 20.56
C ALA A 86 11.86 -4.21 19.23
N ASN A 87 12.80 -5.10 18.95
CA ASN A 87 12.87 -5.92 17.74
C ASN A 87 12.87 -5.11 16.43
N SER A 88 13.46 -3.91 16.45
CA SER A 88 13.59 -3.04 15.26
C SER A 88 15.02 -3.06 14.75
N SER A 89 15.16 -3.22 13.44
CA SER A 89 16.43 -3.22 12.74
C SER A 89 16.39 -2.25 11.55
N LYS A 90 17.45 -1.47 11.36
CA LYS A 90 17.60 -0.64 10.16
C LYS A 90 17.97 -1.52 8.98
N ILE A 91 17.35 -1.24 7.85
CA ILE A 91 17.80 -1.72 6.54
C ILE A 91 18.14 -0.50 5.67
N SER A 92 19.16 -0.62 4.86
CA SER A 92 19.62 0.44 3.97
C SER A 92 20.19 -0.15 2.68
N GLY A 93 20.21 0.64 1.63
CA GLY A 93 20.76 0.34 0.32
C GLY A 93 20.80 1.60 -0.52
N ASN A 94 21.42 1.56 -1.68
CA ASN A 94 21.40 2.72 -2.59
C ASN A 94 19.99 3.00 -3.11
N THR A 95 19.15 1.96 -3.18
CA THR A 95 17.73 2.05 -3.53
C THR A 95 16.86 1.25 -2.56
N THR A 96 15.57 1.58 -2.50
CA THR A 96 14.57 0.79 -1.76
C THR A 96 14.56 -0.68 -2.22
N ALA A 97 14.64 -0.91 -3.53
CA ALA A 97 14.63 -2.25 -4.11
C ALA A 97 15.87 -3.07 -3.71
N GLU A 98 17.05 -2.47 -3.66
CA GLU A 98 18.27 -3.15 -3.18
C GLU A 98 18.17 -3.55 -1.71
N ALA A 99 17.74 -2.63 -0.85
CA ALA A 99 17.61 -2.87 0.59
C ALA A 99 16.61 -4.01 0.89
N VAL A 100 15.42 -3.92 0.28
CA VAL A 100 14.35 -4.93 0.47
C VAL A 100 14.72 -6.24 -0.23
N GLY A 101 15.35 -6.19 -1.40
CA GLY A 101 15.82 -7.38 -2.11
C GLY A 101 16.90 -8.14 -1.33
N ALA A 102 17.78 -7.45 -0.61
CA ALA A 102 18.74 -8.09 0.31
C ALA A 102 18.01 -8.82 1.44
N LEU A 103 17.01 -8.18 2.05
CA LEU A 103 16.20 -8.77 3.11
C LEU A 103 15.39 -9.99 2.60
N LYS A 104 14.74 -9.88 1.42
CA LYS A 104 13.97 -10.99 0.82
C LYS A 104 14.82 -12.23 0.47
N ARG A 105 16.15 -12.12 0.39
CA ARG A 105 17.05 -13.26 0.18
C ARG A 105 17.44 -13.98 1.48
N THR A 106 17.10 -13.43 2.63
CA THR A 106 17.31 -14.10 3.92
C THR A 106 16.12 -14.98 4.25
N GLU A 107 16.33 -16.06 5.00
CA GLU A 107 15.22 -16.83 5.56
C GLU A 107 14.48 -15.99 6.59
N GLY A 108 13.15 -16.07 6.59
CA GLY A 108 12.31 -15.29 7.50
C GLY A 108 10.82 -15.42 7.18
N ARG A 109 10.06 -14.62 7.88
CA ARG A 109 8.62 -14.52 7.70
C ARG A 109 8.28 -13.64 6.49
N ASP A 110 7.02 -13.65 6.09
CA ASP A 110 6.49 -12.68 5.13
C ASP A 110 6.75 -11.24 5.62
N LEU A 111 6.98 -10.32 4.70
CA LEU A 111 7.15 -8.90 5.01
C LEU A 111 5.85 -8.16 4.77
N LEU A 112 5.21 -7.69 5.83
CA LEU A 112 4.00 -6.87 5.73
C LEU A 112 4.36 -5.38 5.70
N ILE A 113 3.95 -4.69 4.62
CA ILE A 113 4.00 -3.23 4.55
C ILE A 113 2.61 -2.70 4.93
N GLN A 114 2.51 -2.11 6.11
CA GLN A 114 1.31 -1.41 6.55
C GLN A 114 1.62 0.08 6.69
N GLY A 115 0.99 0.91 5.86
CA GLY A 115 1.39 2.32 5.72
C GLY A 115 2.60 2.49 4.80
N SER A 116 3.50 3.43 5.11
CA SER A 116 4.77 3.65 4.40
C SER A 116 4.60 3.89 2.88
N SER A 117 3.76 4.87 2.53
CA SER A 117 3.40 5.18 1.14
C SER A 117 4.59 5.33 0.19
N THR A 118 5.74 5.76 0.68
CA THR A 118 6.96 5.93 -0.11
C THR A 118 7.64 4.61 -0.53
N LEU A 119 7.25 3.48 0.08
CA LEU A 119 7.80 2.16 -0.27
C LEU A 119 7.07 1.52 -1.45
N TYR A 120 5.78 1.83 -1.67
CA TYR A 120 4.97 1.11 -2.65
C TYR A 120 5.45 1.30 -4.09
N THR A 121 5.62 2.54 -4.53
CA THR A 121 6.02 2.85 -5.91
C THR A 121 7.32 2.14 -6.32
N PRO A 122 8.44 2.27 -5.58
CA PRO A 122 9.68 1.61 -5.96
C PRO A 122 9.58 0.08 -5.87
N LEU A 123 8.85 -0.48 -4.92
CA LEU A 123 8.71 -1.94 -4.77
C LEU A 123 7.79 -2.55 -5.82
N ILE A 124 6.68 -1.89 -6.17
CA ILE A 124 5.80 -2.30 -7.26
C ILE A 124 6.58 -2.27 -8.58
N SER A 125 7.29 -1.17 -8.86
CA SER A 125 8.08 -1.01 -10.10
C SER A 125 9.22 -2.01 -10.23
N ALA A 126 9.77 -2.47 -9.11
CA ALA A 126 10.80 -3.51 -9.06
C ALA A 126 10.24 -4.94 -9.05
N GLY A 127 8.91 -5.14 -9.09
CA GLY A 127 8.28 -6.46 -9.02
C GLY A 127 8.48 -7.18 -7.70
N MET A 128 8.63 -6.43 -6.59
CA MET A 128 8.92 -6.99 -5.27
C MET A 128 7.69 -7.15 -4.37
N ILE A 129 6.52 -6.75 -4.85
CA ILE A 129 5.24 -6.97 -4.16
C ILE A 129 4.63 -8.26 -4.68
N ASP A 130 4.52 -9.26 -3.84
CA ASP A 130 3.97 -10.58 -4.19
C ASP A 130 2.45 -10.61 -4.04
N ARG A 131 1.91 -9.80 -3.12
CA ARG A 131 0.49 -9.71 -2.81
C ARG A 131 0.12 -8.28 -2.41
N LEU A 132 -0.96 -7.76 -2.95
CA LEU A 132 -1.50 -6.44 -2.65
C LEU A 132 -2.91 -6.59 -2.08
N VAL A 133 -3.11 -6.19 -0.84
CA VAL A 133 -4.42 -6.16 -0.18
C VAL A 133 -4.92 -4.72 -0.16
N LEU A 134 -5.97 -4.44 -0.90
CA LEU A 134 -6.58 -3.12 -1.00
C LEU A 134 -7.92 -3.10 -0.29
N MET A 135 -8.10 -2.14 0.59
CA MET A 135 -9.38 -1.84 1.23
C MET A 135 -9.92 -0.52 0.67
N THR A 136 -11.04 -0.61 -0.05
CA THR A 136 -11.73 0.55 -0.63
C THR A 136 -12.92 0.88 0.24
N PHE A 137 -12.87 2.06 0.85
CA PHE A 137 -13.90 2.55 1.75
C PHE A 137 -14.92 3.40 0.97
N PRO A 138 -16.23 3.37 1.32
CA PRO A 138 -17.28 4.11 0.63
C PRO A 138 -17.26 5.60 1.01
N VAL A 139 -16.13 6.30 0.76
CA VAL A 139 -15.92 7.71 1.09
C VAL A 139 -15.07 8.40 0.02
N LEU A 140 -15.38 9.66 -0.25
CA LEU A 140 -14.62 10.52 -1.16
C LEU A 140 -13.90 11.59 -0.33
N LEU A 141 -12.58 11.50 -0.25
CA LEU A 141 -11.76 12.43 0.54
C LEU A 141 -11.29 13.65 -0.27
N GLY A 142 -11.31 13.58 -1.59
CA GLY A 142 -10.91 14.66 -2.50
C GLY A 142 -9.41 14.95 -2.55
N GLN A 143 -8.68 14.69 -1.47
CA GLN A 143 -7.24 14.97 -1.32
C GLN A 143 -6.54 13.85 -0.53
N GLY A 144 -5.21 13.92 -0.45
CA GLY A 144 -4.38 13.00 0.33
C GLY A 144 -3.44 12.15 -0.53
N LYS A 145 -2.57 11.39 0.12
CA LYS A 145 -1.61 10.48 -0.51
C LYS A 145 -2.33 9.33 -1.21
N ARG A 146 -1.84 8.97 -2.38
CA ARG A 146 -2.38 7.88 -3.21
C ARG A 146 -1.44 6.70 -3.21
N ILE A 147 -1.98 5.48 -3.31
CA ILE A 147 -1.16 4.28 -3.50
C ILE A 147 -0.64 4.21 -4.94
N PHE A 148 -1.49 4.56 -5.90
CA PHE A 148 -1.13 4.68 -7.31
C PHE A 148 -1.14 6.16 -7.68
N ASP A 149 0.04 6.76 -7.79
CA ASP A 149 0.25 8.18 -8.09
C ASP A 149 0.63 8.45 -9.56
N GLY A 150 0.68 7.37 -10.38
CA GLY A 150 1.04 7.43 -11.78
C GLY A 150 2.55 7.28 -12.05
N SER A 151 3.37 7.14 -11.02
CA SER A 151 4.83 6.95 -11.16
C SER A 151 5.26 5.47 -11.14
N GLN A 152 4.33 4.54 -10.91
CA GLN A 152 4.58 3.11 -10.92
C GLN A 152 4.76 2.60 -12.36
N LYS A 153 5.62 1.58 -12.53
CA LYS A 153 5.68 0.81 -13.78
C LYS A 153 4.31 0.15 -14.03
N PRO A 154 3.74 0.26 -15.23
CA PRO A 154 2.51 -0.45 -15.58
C PRO A 154 2.65 -1.96 -15.42
N GLY A 155 1.57 -2.62 -14.99
CA GLY A 155 1.53 -4.08 -14.84
C GLY A 155 0.11 -4.58 -14.66
N GLY A 156 -0.14 -5.83 -15.02
CA GLY A 156 -1.39 -6.52 -14.80
C GLY A 156 -1.52 -7.00 -13.35
N LEU A 157 -2.74 -7.07 -12.86
CA LEU A 157 -3.08 -7.63 -11.55
C LEU A 157 -4.17 -8.68 -11.72
N LYS A 158 -4.04 -9.80 -10.99
CA LYS A 158 -5.06 -10.84 -10.90
C LYS A 158 -5.72 -10.77 -9.52
N LEU A 159 -7.04 -10.63 -9.49
CA LEU A 159 -7.83 -10.76 -8.26
C LEU A 159 -7.79 -12.24 -7.80
N THR A 160 -7.44 -12.47 -6.55
CA THR A 160 -7.35 -13.82 -5.95
C THR A 160 -8.32 -14.04 -4.81
N ASP A 161 -8.76 -12.98 -4.13
CA ASP A 161 -9.78 -13.03 -3.07
C ASP A 161 -10.46 -11.67 -2.96
N SER A 162 -11.71 -11.63 -2.51
CA SER A 162 -12.42 -10.38 -2.26
C SER A 162 -13.53 -10.56 -1.24
N PHE A 163 -13.87 -9.47 -0.54
CA PHE A 163 -14.91 -9.45 0.48
C PHE A 163 -15.54 -8.05 0.56
N VAL A 164 -16.81 -8.00 0.91
CA VAL A 164 -17.52 -6.74 1.18
C VAL A 164 -18.06 -6.79 2.59
N SER A 165 -17.60 -5.87 3.44
CA SER A 165 -18.08 -5.78 4.82
C SER A 165 -19.51 -5.22 4.91
N SER A 166 -20.15 -5.36 6.08
CA SER A 166 -21.47 -4.80 6.35
C SER A 166 -21.54 -3.27 6.26
N THR A 167 -20.38 -2.59 6.38
CA THR A 167 -20.24 -1.14 6.21
C THR A 167 -19.90 -0.70 4.79
N GLY A 168 -19.84 -1.66 3.84
CA GLY A 168 -19.58 -1.37 2.43
C GLY A 168 -18.09 -1.21 2.09
N VAL A 169 -17.16 -1.59 2.98
CA VAL A 169 -15.73 -1.66 2.65
C VAL A 169 -15.48 -2.85 1.76
N VAL A 170 -14.86 -2.63 0.61
CA VAL A 170 -14.43 -3.69 -0.31
C VAL A 170 -12.97 -4.00 -0.04
N THR A 171 -12.70 -5.21 0.45
CA THR A 171 -11.34 -5.76 0.58
C THR A 171 -11.06 -6.65 -0.63
N ALA A 172 -9.99 -6.36 -1.36
CA ALA A 172 -9.59 -7.12 -2.54
C ALA A 172 -8.12 -7.50 -2.46
N VAL A 173 -7.81 -8.75 -2.76
CA VAL A 173 -6.45 -9.30 -2.79
C VAL A 173 -6.02 -9.52 -4.22
N TYR A 174 -4.91 -8.93 -4.60
CA TYR A 174 -4.32 -9.05 -5.92
C TYR A 174 -2.92 -9.64 -5.87
N GLN A 175 -2.57 -10.33 -6.94
CA GLN A 175 -1.20 -10.74 -7.24
C GLN A 175 -0.75 -10.13 -8.59
N PRO A 176 0.54 -9.83 -8.78
CA PRO A 176 1.07 -9.44 -10.08
C PRO A 176 0.73 -10.48 -11.15
N ASN A 177 0.36 -10.03 -12.34
CA ASN A 177 -0.06 -10.88 -13.46
C ASN A 177 0.52 -10.41 -14.81
N GLY A 178 1.83 -10.20 -14.85
CA GLY A 178 2.55 -9.84 -16.06
C GLY A 178 2.27 -8.42 -16.56
N ASP A 179 2.35 -8.23 -17.85
CA ASP A 179 2.18 -6.94 -18.50
C ASP A 179 0.69 -6.56 -18.66
N VAL A 180 0.44 -5.27 -18.83
CA VAL A 180 -0.91 -4.75 -19.13
C VAL A 180 -1.37 -5.32 -20.46
N GLN A 181 -2.51 -6.01 -20.45
CA GLN A 181 -3.17 -6.48 -21.67
C GLN A 181 -4.08 -5.37 -22.18
N THR A 182 -3.99 -5.09 -23.48
CA THR A 182 -4.87 -4.13 -24.16
C THR A 182 -5.74 -4.84 -25.18
N GLY A 183 -6.87 -4.24 -25.52
CA GLY A 183 -7.79 -4.76 -26.51
C GLY A 183 -8.64 -3.65 -27.11
N THR A 184 -9.58 -4.00 -27.99
CA THR A 184 -10.53 -3.08 -28.58
C THR A 184 -11.94 -3.64 -28.48
N PHE A 185 -12.91 -2.76 -28.26
CA PHE A 185 -14.34 -3.05 -28.41
C PHE A 185 -14.86 -2.76 -29.84
N ALA A 186 -14.01 -2.23 -30.72
CA ALA A 186 -14.40 -1.96 -32.10
C ALA A 186 -14.68 -3.27 -32.84
N THR A 187 -15.87 -3.35 -33.46
CA THR A 187 -16.34 -4.49 -34.25
C THR A 187 -16.26 -4.22 -35.76
N LYS A 188 -15.90 -3.01 -36.17
CA LYS A 188 -15.79 -2.55 -37.54
C LYS A 188 -14.52 -1.72 -37.73
N GLU A 189 -14.06 -1.60 -38.96
CA GLU A 189 -13.01 -0.67 -39.33
C GLU A 189 -13.43 0.77 -39.02
N PRO A 190 -12.48 1.64 -38.57
CA PRO A 190 -12.78 3.02 -38.27
C PRO A 190 -13.22 3.80 -39.50
N SER A 191 -14.19 4.69 -39.33
CA SER A 191 -14.60 5.61 -40.38
C SER A 191 -13.54 6.70 -40.65
N GLU A 192 -13.65 7.39 -41.80
CA GLU A 192 -12.74 8.51 -42.12
C GLU A 192 -12.74 9.59 -41.02
N ALA A 193 -13.91 9.94 -40.51
CA ALA A 193 -14.06 10.92 -39.44
C ALA A 193 -13.40 10.48 -38.12
N GLU A 194 -13.41 9.17 -37.83
CA GLU A 194 -12.73 8.61 -36.68
C GLU A 194 -11.22 8.64 -36.86
N LEU A 195 -10.71 8.34 -38.04
CA LEU A 195 -9.29 8.43 -38.35
C LEU A 195 -8.78 9.87 -38.26
N GLU A 196 -9.51 10.84 -38.81
CA GLU A 196 -9.18 12.26 -38.66
C GLU A 196 -9.16 12.73 -37.19
N LEU A 197 -10.12 12.26 -36.38
CA LEU A 197 -10.16 12.59 -34.96
C LEU A 197 -8.95 11.99 -34.22
N ARG A 198 -8.57 10.74 -34.53
CA ARG A 198 -7.41 10.09 -33.94
C ARG A 198 -6.10 10.85 -34.23
N GLU A 199 -5.94 11.38 -35.43
CA GLU A 199 -4.79 12.21 -35.77
C GLU A 199 -4.79 13.54 -34.98
N LYS A 200 -5.93 14.23 -34.90
CA LYS A 200 -6.07 15.45 -34.07
C LYS A 200 -5.73 15.19 -32.59
N ILE A 201 -6.17 14.03 -32.03
CA ILE A 201 -5.85 13.63 -30.65
C ILE A 201 -4.34 13.42 -30.48
N LYS A 202 -3.66 12.75 -31.42
CA LYS A 202 -2.21 12.56 -31.37
C LYS A 202 -1.43 13.89 -31.41
N GLU A 203 -1.93 14.84 -32.20
CA GLU A 203 -1.33 16.17 -32.35
C GLU A 203 -1.70 17.14 -31.20
N GLY A 204 -2.62 16.74 -30.31
CA GLY A 204 -3.09 17.60 -29.21
C GLY A 204 -3.95 18.79 -29.69
N SER A 205 -4.55 18.68 -30.87
CA SER A 205 -5.29 19.74 -31.55
C SER A 205 -6.83 19.55 -31.54
N TRP A 206 -7.36 18.77 -30.62
CA TRP A 206 -8.79 18.41 -30.48
C TRP A 206 -9.49 19.14 -29.34
#